data_1d102a082d4bbe76cbdabc6e3cc93058
#
_entry.id   1d102a082d4bbe76cbdabc6e3cc93058
#
_cell.length_a   1.000
_cell.length_b   1.000
_cell.length_c   1.000
_cell.angle_alpha   90.00
_cell.angle_beta   90.00
_cell.angle_gamma   90.00
#
_symmetry.space_group_name_H-M   'P 1'
#
loop_
_entity.id
_entity.type
_entity.pdbx_description
1 polymer ?
#
loop_
_entity_poly.entity_id
_entity_poly.type
_entity_poly.pdbx_seq_one_letter_code
_entity_poly.pdbx_strand_id
1 'polypeptide(L)'
;VTLNPEIAVRAQEDEALRRAVLEAELVTPDGVGILWAVRRLHGLSLKERVTGIDLTLARRRRLPGVRGDRFGGEPGVAEGAAREVERLGGVGVGLHHGYFQEEAPVVAAIQKAAPDLLLVGMGERQEAFIHRHKPHLEARVAIGVGGTLDVLAGEARRPPLWAQRLGLEWLLRVGLDPKRWRRAPRLFRFAYLVLKEKR
;
A
#
# COMPACT_ATOMS: atom_id res chain seq x y z
N VAL A 1 -4.95 5.79 -2.02
CA VAL A 1 -3.75 5.71 -1.16
C VAL A 1 -4.09 5.04 0.16
N THR A 2 -3.28 4.10 0.62
CA THR A 2 -3.36 3.52 1.98
C THR A 2 -2.44 4.30 2.92
N LEU A 3 -2.96 5.39 3.49
CA LEU A 3 -2.19 6.35 4.27
C LEU A 3 -1.78 5.76 5.62
N ASN A 4 -0.49 5.72 5.88
CA ASN A 4 0.10 5.30 7.15
C ASN A 4 1.00 6.41 7.74
N PRO A 5 1.44 6.29 9.02
CA PRO A 5 2.30 7.29 9.64
C PRO A 5 3.59 7.61 8.89
N GLU A 6 4.18 6.63 8.21
CA GLU A 6 5.41 6.80 7.45
C GLU A 6 5.17 7.66 6.19
N ILE A 7 4.10 7.37 5.43
CA ILE A 7 3.69 8.17 4.27
C ILE A 7 3.34 9.60 4.73
N ALA A 8 2.61 9.76 5.85
CA ALA A 8 2.24 11.06 6.37
C ALA A 8 3.46 11.93 6.72
N VAL A 9 4.49 11.35 7.34
CA VAL A 9 5.74 12.07 7.65
C VAL A 9 6.51 12.43 6.40
N ARG A 10 6.65 11.50 5.46
CA ARG A 10 7.38 11.73 4.21
C ARG A 10 6.72 12.81 3.34
N ALA A 11 5.40 12.82 3.29
CA ALA A 11 4.65 13.83 2.55
C ALA A 11 4.86 15.27 3.08
N GLN A 12 5.46 15.45 4.26
CA GLN A 12 5.86 16.78 4.74
C GLN A 12 7.13 17.29 4.03
N GLU A 13 7.95 16.40 3.47
CA GLU A 13 9.25 16.70 2.88
C GLU A 13 9.28 16.43 1.36
N ASP A 14 8.38 15.59 0.87
CA ASP A 14 8.30 15.16 -0.53
C ASP A 14 7.01 15.68 -1.15
N GLU A 15 7.11 16.75 -1.94
CA GLU A 15 5.97 17.41 -2.59
C GLU A 15 5.26 16.49 -3.59
N ALA A 16 5.99 15.62 -4.30
CA ALA A 16 5.38 14.68 -5.24
C ALA A 16 4.52 13.66 -4.49
N LEU A 17 5.01 13.14 -3.35
CA LEU A 17 4.25 12.26 -2.48
C LEU A 17 3.06 12.99 -1.84
N ARG A 18 3.25 14.23 -1.41
CA ARG A 18 2.17 15.06 -0.86
C ARG A 18 1.04 15.22 -1.85
N ARG A 19 1.34 15.59 -3.09
CA ARG A 19 0.34 15.69 -4.16
C ARG A 19 -0.34 14.35 -4.42
N ALA A 20 0.42 13.26 -4.50
CA ALA A 20 -0.14 11.92 -4.68
C ALA A 20 -1.16 11.54 -3.60
N VAL A 21 -0.96 11.99 -2.35
CA VAL A 21 -1.90 11.77 -1.25
C VAL A 21 -3.12 12.70 -1.36
N LEU A 22 -2.90 13.99 -1.62
CA LEU A 22 -3.98 15.00 -1.63
C LEU A 22 -4.90 14.86 -2.85
N GLU A 23 -4.37 14.43 -3.99
CA GLU A 23 -5.10 14.28 -5.26
C GLU A 23 -5.62 12.84 -5.49
N ALA A 24 -5.44 11.95 -4.49
CA ALA A 24 -6.00 10.61 -4.55
C ALA A 24 -7.52 10.65 -4.37
N GLU A 25 -8.27 9.91 -5.21
CA GLU A 25 -9.73 9.79 -5.12
C GLU A 25 -10.19 9.15 -3.82
N LEU A 26 -9.34 8.30 -3.24
CA LEU A 26 -9.62 7.65 -1.97
C LEU A 26 -8.34 7.51 -1.15
N VAL A 27 -8.40 8.02 0.08
CA VAL A 27 -7.36 7.84 1.09
C VAL A 27 -7.93 7.02 2.23
N THR A 28 -7.37 5.84 2.48
CA THR A 28 -7.79 4.96 3.58
C THR A 28 -6.80 5.00 4.73
N PRO A 29 -7.27 4.93 5.99
CA PRO A 29 -6.40 4.95 7.17
C PRO A 29 -5.71 3.59 7.34
N ASP A 30 -4.43 3.50 7.02
CA ASP A 30 -3.63 2.30 7.24
C ASP A 30 -2.83 2.42 8.54
N GLY A 31 -3.30 1.71 9.54
CA GLY A 31 -2.68 1.63 10.85
C GLY A 31 -3.32 2.51 11.91
N VAL A 32 -3.14 2.06 13.16
CA VAL A 32 -3.71 2.71 14.36
C VAL A 32 -3.19 4.13 14.59
N GLY A 33 -1.98 4.43 14.11
CA GLY A 33 -1.41 5.77 14.23
C GLY A 33 -2.26 6.83 13.50
N ILE A 34 -2.80 6.51 12.32
CA ILE A 34 -3.68 7.43 11.59
C ILE A 34 -5.02 7.59 12.32
N LEU A 35 -5.60 6.50 12.83
CA LEU A 35 -6.84 6.59 13.64
C LEU A 35 -6.64 7.49 14.86
N TRP A 36 -5.51 7.32 15.56
CA TRP A 36 -5.14 8.16 16.70
C TRP A 36 -4.96 9.63 16.31
N ALA A 37 -4.24 9.91 15.20
CA ALA A 37 -4.01 11.27 14.74
C ALA A 37 -5.32 11.98 14.38
N VAL A 38 -6.22 11.34 13.62
CA VAL A 38 -7.52 11.90 13.25
C VAL A 38 -8.35 12.21 14.50
N ARG A 39 -8.37 11.29 15.47
CA ARG A 39 -9.06 11.54 16.73
C ARG A 39 -8.45 12.69 17.52
N ARG A 40 -7.12 12.76 17.58
CA ARG A 40 -6.40 13.78 18.35
C ARG A 40 -6.50 15.17 17.74
N LEU A 41 -6.41 15.27 16.40
CA LEU A 41 -6.37 16.55 15.70
C LEU A 41 -7.77 17.10 15.39
N HIS A 42 -8.71 16.22 15.04
CA HIS A 42 -10.03 16.62 14.55
C HIS A 42 -11.20 16.20 15.46
N GLY A 43 -10.94 15.45 16.54
CA GLY A 43 -12.00 14.92 17.40
C GLY A 43 -12.86 13.84 16.75
N LEU A 44 -12.51 13.39 15.52
CA LEU A 44 -13.28 12.42 14.77
C LEU A 44 -12.81 11.00 15.09
N SER A 45 -13.77 10.07 15.23
CA SER A 45 -13.48 8.65 15.38
C SER A 45 -13.73 7.92 14.06
N LEU A 46 -12.66 7.45 13.43
CA LEU A 46 -12.80 6.57 12.28
C LEU A 46 -13.21 5.17 12.76
N LYS A 47 -14.09 4.52 12.01
CA LYS A 47 -14.69 3.25 12.38
C LYS A 47 -13.67 2.13 12.52
N GLU A 48 -12.74 2.04 11.58
CA GLU A 48 -11.72 1.00 11.53
C GLU A 48 -10.51 1.44 10.66
N ARG A 49 -9.41 0.71 10.79
CA ARG A 49 -8.29 0.83 9.86
C ARG A 49 -8.58 0.01 8.59
N VAL A 50 -8.10 0.49 7.46
CA VAL A 50 -8.23 -0.19 6.17
C VAL A 50 -6.85 -0.28 5.53
N THR A 51 -6.22 -1.44 5.60
CA THR A 51 -4.88 -1.68 5.06
C THR A 51 -4.93 -2.13 3.60
N GLY A 52 -3.83 -1.99 2.89
CA GLY A 52 -3.72 -2.46 1.51
C GLY A 52 -4.03 -3.96 1.37
N ILE A 53 -3.58 -4.78 2.34
CA ILE A 53 -3.87 -6.22 2.34
C ILE A 53 -5.34 -6.51 2.62
N ASP A 54 -5.99 -5.76 3.52
CA ASP A 54 -7.41 -5.93 3.81
C ASP A 54 -8.26 -5.56 2.60
N LEU A 55 -7.93 -4.47 1.88
CA LEU A 55 -8.57 -4.10 0.62
C LEU A 55 -8.41 -5.18 -0.45
N THR A 56 -7.20 -5.72 -0.59
CA THR A 56 -6.92 -6.78 -1.57
C THR A 56 -7.69 -8.06 -1.23
N LEU A 57 -7.73 -8.46 0.05
CA LEU A 57 -8.41 -9.67 0.50
C LEU A 57 -9.93 -9.51 0.66
N ALA A 58 -10.44 -8.33 0.99
CA ALA A 58 -11.89 -8.07 1.10
C ALA A 58 -12.60 -8.28 -0.24
N ARG A 59 -11.92 -8.00 -1.35
CA ARG A 59 -12.40 -8.33 -2.69
C ARG A 59 -12.39 -9.83 -3.01
N ARG A 60 -11.71 -10.66 -2.21
CA ARG A 60 -11.64 -12.12 -2.34
C ARG A 60 -13.00 -12.81 -2.55
N ARG A 61 -14.07 -12.27 -1.97
CA ARG A 61 -15.45 -12.82 -2.08
C ARG A 61 -16.24 -12.28 -3.29
N ARG A 62 -15.69 -11.31 -4.06
CA ARG A 62 -16.42 -10.60 -5.12
C ARG A 62 -15.60 -10.40 -6.40
N LEU A 63 -14.60 -11.24 -6.66
CA LEU A 63 -13.68 -11.07 -7.80
C LEU A 63 -13.82 -12.04 -8.99
N PRO A 64 -14.88 -12.83 -9.20
CA PRO A 64 -14.96 -13.60 -10.44
C PRO A 64 -14.83 -12.65 -11.63
N GLY A 65 -13.77 -12.87 -12.44
CA GLY A 65 -13.55 -12.13 -13.68
C GLY A 65 -12.87 -10.76 -13.54
N VAL A 66 -12.50 -10.29 -12.34
CA VAL A 66 -11.71 -9.04 -12.22
C VAL A 66 -10.30 -9.25 -12.75
N ARG A 67 -9.94 -8.44 -13.74
CA ARG A 67 -8.62 -8.41 -14.37
C ARG A 67 -7.65 -7.68 -13.45
N GLY A 68 -6.71 -8.41 -12.84
CA GLY A 68 -5.73 -7.88 -11.91
C GLY A 68 -4.33 -7.86 -12.48
N ASP A 69 -3.64 -6.72 -12.38
CA ASP A 69 -2.21 -6.59 -12.63
C ASP A 69 -1.46 -6.36 -11.32
N ARG A 70 -0.24 -6.91 -11.21
CA ARG A 70 0.62 -6.81 -10.04
C ARG A 70 1.97 -6.31 -10.47
N PHE A 71 2.31 -5.21 -9.86
CA PHE A 71 3.52 -4.50 -10.17
C PHE A 71 4.31 -4.24 -8.89
N GLY A 72 5.46 -4.85 -8.74
CA GLY A 72 6.32 -4.64 -7.59
C GLY A 72 6.89 -5.92 -6.98
N GLY A 73 7.59 -5.77 -5.87
CA GLY A 73 8.30 -6.85 -5.21
C GLY A 73 9.61 -7.25 -5.91
N GLU A 74 10.33 -8.17 -5.29
CA GLU A 74 11.48 -8.83 -5.89
C GLU A 74 11.04 -9.81 -7.00
N PRO A 75 11.94 -10.19 -7.92
CA PRO A 75 11.65 -11.27 -8.87
C PRO A 75 11.13 -12.51 -8.16
N GLY A 76 10.01 -13.08 -8.63
CA GLY A 76 9.32 -14.20 -7.99
C GLY A 76 8.18 -13.81 -7.05
N VAL A 77 8.21 -12.62 -6.42
CA VAL A 77 7.14 -12.13 -5.52
C VAL A 77 5.87 -11.80 -6.31
N ALA A 78 6.00 -11.10 -7.42
CA ALA A 78 4.87 -10.76 -8.25
C ALA A 78 4.18 -12.03 -8.80
N GLU A 79 4.96 -13.05 -9.20
CA GLU A 79 4.47 -14.36 -9.65
C GLU A 79 3.76 -15.12 -8.53
N GLY A 80 4.32 -15.13 -7.33
CA GLY A 80 3.69 -15.73 -6.15
C GLY A 80 2.35 -15.09 -5.83
N ALA A 81 2.30 -13.75 -5.81
CA ALA A 81 1.08 -12.99 -5.60
C ALA A 81 0.06 -13.22 -6.73
N ALA A 82 0.53 -13.43 -7.98
CA ALA A 82 -0.33 -13.76 -9.11
C ALA A 82 -1.06 -15.08 -8.90
N ARG A 83 -0.33 -16.14 -8.60
CA ARG A 83 -0.91 -17.47 -8.31
C ARG A 83 -1.96 -17.40 -7.19
N GLU A 84 -1.69 -16.65 -6.14
CA GLU A 84 -2.65 -16.52 -5.03
C GLU A 84 -3.92 -15.77 -5.46
N VAL A 85 -3.82 -14.70 -6.25
CA VAL A 85 -5.00 -13.98 -6.75
C VAL A 85 -5.82 -14.84 -7.72
N GLU A 86 -5.17 -15.62 -8.58
CA GLU A 86 -5.85 -16.58 -9.46
C GLU A 86 -6.55 -17.69 -8.66
N ARG A 87 -5.90 -18.23 -7.64
CA ARG A 87 -6.51 -19.17 -6.70
C ARG A 87 -7.78 -18.61 -6.04
N LEU A 88 -7.86 -17.28 -5.94
CA LEU A 88 -8.98 -16.55 -5.38
C LEU A 88 -10.04 -16.14 -6.41
N GLY A 89 -9.92 -16.61 -7.66
CA GLY A 89 -10.87 -16.37 -8.75
C GLY A 89 -10.63 -15.08 -9.54
N GLY A 90 -9.52 -14.37 -9.32
CA GLY A 90 -9.10 -13.25 -10.15
C GLY A 90 -8.45 -13.73 -11.45
N VAL A 91 -8.46 -12.88 -12.48
CA VAL A 91 -7.78 -13.11 -13.76
C VAL A 91 -6.49 -12.28 -13.79
N GLY A 92 -5.33 -12.94 -13.89
CA GLY A 92 -4.05 -12.26 -14.09
C GLY A 92 -3.94 -11.72 -15.51
N VAL A 93 -3.71 -10.40 -15.67
CA VAL A 93 -3.55 -9.77 -17.00
C VAL A 93 -2.16 -9.17 -17.21
N GLY A 94 -1.40 -8.98 -16.14
CA GLY A 94 -0.03 -8.47 -16.19
C GLY A 94 0.75 -8.77 -14.91
N LEU A 95 2.07 -8.75 -15.07
CA LEU A 95 3.01 -9.10 -14.02
C LEU A 95 4.34 -8.39 -14.26
N HIS A 96 4.81 -7.60 -13.30
CA HIS A 96 6.10 -6.93 -13.38
C HIS A 96 6.75 -6.84 -12.00
N HIS A 97 8.05 -7.12 -11.91
CA HIS A 97 8.81 -6.86 -10.69
C HIS A 97 9.07 -5.36 -10.49
N GLY A 98 9.35 -4.94 -9.26
CA GLY A 98 9.54 -3.52 -8.90
C GLY A 98 10.94 -2.96 -9.20
N TYR A 99 11.85 -3.75 -9.75
CA TYR A 99 13.23 -3.39 -10.07
C TYR A 99 13.39 -3.21 -11.59
N PHE A 100 13.29 -1.98 -12.05
CA PHE A 100 13.46 -1.59 -13.46
C PHE A 100 14.25 -0.28 -13.52
N GLN A 101 14.92 -0.06 -14.63
CA GLN A 101 15.71 1.15 -14.89
C GLN A 101 14.85 2.26 -15.50
N GLU A 102 13.91 1.90 -16.36
CA GLU A 102 13.04 2.82 -17.07
C GLU A 102 11.56 2.54 -16.75
N GLU A 103 10.79 3.60 -16.46
CA GLU A 103 9.35 3.50 -16.17
C GLU A 103 8.50 3.28 -17.42
N ALA A 104 8.93 3.84 -18.57
CA ALA A 104 8.13 3.86 -19.79
C ALA A 104 7.73 2.46 -20.32
N PRO A 105 8.62 1.45 -20.40
CA PRO A 105 8.21 0.11 -20.84
C PRO A 105 7.19 -0.54 -19.91
N VAL A 106 7.31 -0.31 -18.61
CA VAL A 106 6.40 -0.86 -17.60
C VAL A 106 5.02 -0.20 -17.70
N VAL A 107 4.98 1.11 -17.84
CA VAL A 107 3.73 1.86 -18.04
C VAL A 107 3.03 1.40 -19.32
N ALA A 108 3.76 1.24 -20.41
CA ALA A 108 3.19 0.74 -21.67
C ALA A 108 2.62 -0.70 -21.55
N ALA A 109 3.29 -1.56 -20.78
CA ALA A 109 2.80 -2.92 -20.53
C ALA A 109 1.52 -2.91 -19.67
N ILE A 110 1.45 -2.10 -18.62
CA ILE A 110 0.25 -1.92 -17.78
C ILE A 110 -0.90 -1.35 -18.62
N GLN A 111 -0.62 -0.33 -19.45
CA GLN A 111 -1.61 0.26 -20.36
C GLN A 111 -2.18 -0.78 -21.31
N LYS A 112 -1.32 -1.59 -21.95
CA LYS A 112 -1.75 -2.66 -22.85
C LYS A 112 -2.60 -3.72 -22.13
N ALA A 113 -2.27 -4.05 -20.88
CA ALA A 113 -3.02 -4.98 -20.06
C ALA A 113 -4.39 -4.44 -19.65
N ALA A 114 -4.55 -3.12 -19.53
CA ALA A 114 -5.76 -2.40 -19.13
C ALA A 114 -6.49 -3.11 -17.96
N PRO A 115 -5.85 -3.19 -16.77
CA PRO A 115 -6.40 -3.95 -15.65
C PRO A 115 -7.58 -3.22 -15.00
N ASP A 116 -8.52 -3.96 -14.42
CA ASP A 116 -9.54 -3.39 -13.53
C ASP A 116 -8.91 -2.97 -12.19
N LEU A 117 -7.91 -3.74 -11.72
CA LEU A 117 -7.20 -3.50 -10.47
C LEU A 117 -5.70 -3.63 -10.65
N LEU A 118 -4.97 -2.55 -10.41
CA LEU A 118 -3.52 -2.50 -10.38
C LEU A 118 -3.03 -2.45 -8.93
N LEU A 119 -2.28 -3.47 -8.51
CA LEU A 119 -1.63 -3.53 -7.20
C LEU A 119 -0.16 -3.15 -7.35
N VAL A 120 0.25 -2.04 -6.74
CA VAL A 120 1.62 -1.52 -6.85
C VAL A 120 2.38 -1.70 -5.54
N GLY A 121 3.44 -2.51 -5.56
CA GLY A 121 4.29 -2.82 -4.41
C GLY A 121 5.73 -2.34 -4.60
N MET A 122 5.94 -1.02 -4.74
CA MET A 122 7.25 -0.39 -4.96
C MET A 122 7.82 0.30 -3.70
N GLY A 123 7.29 -0.04 -2.53
CA GLY A 123 7.70 0.59 -1.28
C GLY A 123 7.44 2.09 -1.28
N GLU A 124 8.49 2.87 -1.09
CA GLU A 124 8.38 4.33 -0.91
C GLU A 124 8.01 5.11 -2.19
N ARG A 125 8.12 4.50 -3.37
CA ARG A 125 7.90 5.16 -4.67
C ARG A 125 6.51 4.95 -5.25
N GLN A 126 5.73 4.03 -4.70
CA GLN A 126 4.48 3.55 -5.29
C GLN A 126 3.42 4.64 -5.48
N GLU A 127 3.21 5.50 -4.50
CA GLU A 127 2.19 6.56 -4.56
C GLU A 127 2.54 7.61 -5.63
N ALA A 128 3.81 8.05 -5.64
CA ALA A 128 4.30 9.00 -6.62
C ALA A 128 4.30 8.42 -8.05
N PHE A 129 4.62 7.12 -8.20
CA PHE A 129 4.52 6.41 -9.47
C PHE A 129 3.08 6.38 -9.99
N ILE A 130 2.14 5.93 -9.17
CA ILE A 130 0.71 5.88 -9.54
C ILE A 130 0.22 7.26 -9.93
N HIS A 131 0.52 8.28 -9.12
CA HIS A 131 0.08 9.66 -9.37
C HIS A 131 0.64 10.21 -10.68
N ARG A 132 1.95 10.03 -10.94
CA ARG A 132 2.62 10.50 -12.15
C ARG A 132 2.06 9.88 -13.43
N HIS A 133 1.80 8.59 -13.39
CA HIS A 133 1.40 7.83 -14.58
C HIS A 133 -0.10 7.59 -14.67
N LYS A 134 -0.90 8.07 -13.71
CA LYS A 134 -2.36 7.89 -13.66
C LYS A 134 -3.07 8.06 -15.00
N PRO A 135 -2.78 9.10 -15.83
CA PRO A 135 -3.45 9.27 -17.12
C PRO A 135 -3.16 8.17 -18.14
N HIS A 136 -2.10 7.39 -17.92
CA HIS A 136 -1.59 6.39 -18.88
C HIS A 136 -1.75 4.94 -18.42
N LEU A 137 -2.14 4.70 -17.15
CA LEU A 137 -2.20 3.34 -16.61
C LEU A 137 -3.38 2.52 -17.11
N GLU A 138 -4.43 3.16 -17.67
CA GLU A 138 -5.67 2.49 -18.13
C GLU A 138 -6.27 1.52 -17.09
N ALA A 139 -5.92 1.73 -15.80
CA ALA A 139 -6.41 0.94 -14.69
C ALA A 139 -7.62 1.62 -14.06
N ARG A 140 -8.71 0.86 -13.83
CA ARG A 140 -9.89 1.42 -13.16
C ARG A 140 -9.60 1.79 -11.71
N VAL A 141 -8.80 0.97 -11.03
CA VAL A 141 -8.33 1.23 -9.65
C VAL A 141 -6.85 0.88 -9.54
N ALA A 142 -6.03 1.83 -9.10
CA ALA A 142 -4.63 1.60 -8.76
C ALA A 142 -4.43 1.81 -7.24
N ILE A 143 -3.77 0.86 -6.58
CA ILE A 143 -3.55 0.87 -5.13
C ILE A 143 -2.08 0.61 -4.82
N GLY A 144 -1.45 1.52 -4.06
CA GLY A 144 -0.17 1.26 -3.42
C GLY A 144 -0.37 0.28 -2.25
N VAL A 145 0.21 -0.90 -2.35
CA VAL A 145 -0.02 -1.99 -1.39
C VAL A 145 1.25 -2.37 -0.60
N GLY A 146 2.41 -1.80 -0.94
CA GLY A 146 3.68 -2.08 -0.25
C GLY A 146 3.97 -3.57 -0.15
N GLY A 147 4.33 -4.03 1.04
CA GLY A 147 4.63 -5.44 1.31
C GLY A 147 3.43 -6.40 1.31
N THR A 148 2.28 -6.00 0.78
CA THR A 148 1.14 -6.93 0.60
C THR A 148 1.46 -8.00 -0.43
N LEU A 149 2.24 -7.67 -1.47
CA LEU A 149 2.64 -8.65 -2.48
C LEU A 149 3.51 -9.75 -1.87
N ASP A 150 4.42 -9.39 -0.95
CA ASP A 150 5.25 -10.37 -0.22
C ASP A 150 4.40 -11.31 0.63
N VAL A 151 3.33 -10.79 1.25
CA VAL A 151 2.40 -11.61 2.03
C VAL A 151 1.57 -12.52 1.14
N LEU A 152 1.09 -12.04 -0.01
CA LEU A 152 0.35 -12.85 -0.98
C LEU A 152 1.22 -13.95 -1.61
N ALA A 153 2.49 -13.64 -1.86
CA ALA A 153 3.47 -14.60 -2.36
C ALA A 153 3.89 -15.65 -1.32
N GLY A 154 3.56 -15.44 -0.04
CA GLY A 154 3.98 -16.30 1.06
C GLY A 154 5.39 -16.03 1.58
N GLU A 155 6.10 -15.03 1.03
CA GLU A 155 7.46 -14.64 1.43
C GLU A 155 7.47 -13.90 2.78
N ALA A 156 6.37 -13.25 3.14
CA ALA A 156 6.22 -12.58 4.42
C ALA A 156 4.98 -13.07 5.17
N ARG A 157 5.13 -13.26 6.48
CA ARG A 157 3.99 -13.62 7.33
C ARG A 157 3.26 -12.38 7.82
N ARG A 158 1.93 -12.41 7.75
CA ARG A 158 1.11 -11.40 8.41
C ARG A 158 1.12 -11.65 9.93
N PRO A 159 1.29 -10.61 10.75
CA PRO A 159 1.17 -10.74 12.19
C PRO A 159 -0.16 -11.37 12.62
N PRO A 160 -0.20 -12.09 13.75
CA PRO A 160 -1.40 -12.79 14.21
C PRO A 160 -2.56 -11.83 14.46
N LEU A 161 -3.79 -12.33 14.38
CA LEU A 161 -5.01 -11.54 14.51
C LEU A 161 -5.11 -10.74 15.82
N TRP A 162 -4.60 -11.29 16.91
CA TRP A 162 -4.59 -10.57 18.20
C TRP A 162 -3.74 -9.29 18.11
N ALA A 163 -2.56 -9.35 17.47
CA ALA A 163 -1.70 -8.19 17.28
C ALA A 163 -2.33 -7.15 16.34
N GLN A 164 -3.02 -7.63 15.32
CA GLN A 164 -3.78 -6.76 14.41
C GLN A 164 -4.91 -6.04 15.15
N ARG A 165 -5.68 -6.75 16.00
CA ARG A 165 -6.77 -6.18 16.80
C ARG A 165 -6.29 -5.18 17.86
N LEU A 166 -5.15 -5.43 18.48
CA LEU A 166 -4.52 -4.54 19.46
C LEU A 166 -3.74 -3.38 18.82
N GLY A 167 -3.65 -3.33 17.48
CA GLY A 167 -2.88 -2.30 16.79
C GLY A 167 -1.36 -2.46 16.91
N LEU A 168 -0.88 -3.62 17.35
CA LEU A 168 0.54 -3.93 17.56
C LEU A 168 1.20 -4.54 16.31
N GLU A 169 0.49 -4.63 15.19
CA GLU A 169 1.01 -5.19 13.94
C GLU A 169 2.32 -4.52 13.50
N TRP A 170 2.38 -3.19 13.57
CA TRP A 170 3.56 -2.42 13.20
C TRP A 170 4.78 -2.74 14.09
N LEU A 171 4.54 -2.92 15.40
CA LEU A 171 5.59 -3.23 16.37
C LEU A 171 6.20 -4.61 16.11
N LEU A 172 5.37 -5.61 15.86
CA LEU A 172 5.83 -6.95 15.48
C LEU A 172 6.57 -6.94 14.14
N ARG A 173 6.08 -6.18 13.15
CA ARG A 173 6.77 -6.03 11.86
C ARG A 173 8.13 -5.36 11.99
N VAL A 174 8.25 -4.35 12.85
CA VAL A 174 9.54 -3.71 13.16
C VAL A 174 10.46 -4.66 13.94
N GLY A 175 9.94 -5.36 14.95
CA GLY A 175 10.74 -6.28 15.77
C GLY A 175 11.27 -7.50 15.01
N LEU A 176 10.52 -8.00 14.02
CA LEU A 176 10.88 -9.19 13.24
C LEU A 176 11.74 -8.90 12.01
N ASP A 177 11.81 -7.66 11.55
CA ASP A 177 12.53 -7.27 10.34
C ASP A 177 13.53 -6.13 10.60
N PRO A 178 14.84 -6.43 10.69
CA PRO A 178 15.87 -5.42 10.91
C PRO A 178 15.88 -4.30 9.85
N LYS A 179 15.49 -4.58 8.61
CA LYS A 179 15.38 -3.57 7.54
C LYS A 179 14.36 -2.49 7.91
N ARG A 180 13.37 -2.81 8.74
CA ARG A 180 12.33 -1.87 9.19
C ARG A 180 12.74 -1.02 10.38
N TRP A 181 13.81 -1.35 11.08
CA TRP A 181 14.33 -0.52 12.19
C TRP A 181 14.71 0.89 11.71
N ARG A 182 15.18 1.01 10.49
CA ARG A 182 15.46 2.32 9.87
C ARG A 182 14.21 3.20 9.71
N ARG A 183 13.01 2.61 9.79
CA ARG A 183 11.72 3.31 9.67
C ARG A 183 11.16 3.73 11.03
N ALA A 184 11.64 3.15 12.13
CA ALA A 184 11.19 3.47 13.48
C ALA A 184 11.28 4.98 13.83
N PRO A 185 12.34 5.72 13.48
CA PRO A 185 12.41 7.16 13.74
C PRO A 185 11.25 7.95 13.12
N ARG A 186 10.74 7.53 11.97
CA ARG A 186 9.59 8.19 11.32
C ARG A 186 8.29 8.04 12.14
N LEU A 187 8.12 6.92 12.85
CA LEU A 187 6.97 6.71 13.73
C LEU A 187 7.02 7.64 14.94
N PHE A 188 8.18 7.83 15.55
CA PHE A 188 8.38 8.80 16.63
C PHE A 188 8.17 10.23 16.14
N ARG A 189 8.69 10.56 14.97
CA ARG A 189 8.46 11.87 14.34
C ARG A 189 6.98 12.12 14.07
N PHE A 190 6.26 11.10 13.56
CA PHE A 190 4.80 11.20 13.37
C PHE A 190 4.09 11.53 14.68
N ALA A 191 4.38 10.78 15.75
CA ALA A 191 3.77 11.04 17.06
C ALA A 191 4.10 12.45 17.58
N TYR A 192 5.36 12.89 17.44
CA TYR A 192 5.78 14.24 17.81
C TYR A 192 5.00 15.30 17.02
N LEU A 193 4.85 15.18 15.70
CA LEU A 193 4.11 16.14 14.88
C LEU A 193 2.64 16.24 15.31
N VAL A 194 1.99 15.11 15.53
CA VAL A 194 0.59 15.05 15.99
C VAL A 194 0.42 15.68 17.39
N LEU A 195 1.40 15.50 18.28
CA LEU A 195 1.35 16.09 19.64
C LEU A 195 1.65 17.59 19.63
N LYS A 196 2.54 18.04 18.72
CA LYS A 196 2.93 19.44 18.60
C LYS A 196 1.83 20.29 17.96
N GLU A 197 1.04 19.70 17.08
CA GLU A 197 -0.07 20.41 16.41
C GLU A 197 -1.09 20.84 17.48
N LYS A 198 -1.31 22.15 17.57
CA LYS A 198 -2.34 22.71 18.45
C LYS A 198 -3.71 22.52 17.79
N ARG A 199 -4.68 22.17 18.61
CA ARG A 199 -6.10 22.17 18.21
C ARG A 199 -6.57 23.55 17.86
#